data_c10e867538f3b9dd2a944efc8a348187
#
_entry.id   c10e867538f3b9dd2a944efc8a348187
#
_cell.length_a   1.000
_cell.length_b   1.000
_cell.length_c   1.000
_cell.angle_alpha   90.00
_cell.angle_beta   90.00
_cell.angle_gamma   90.00
#
_symmetry.space_group_name_H-M   'P 1'
#
loop_
_entity.id
_entity.type
_entity.pdbx_description
1 polymer ?
#
loop_
_entity_poly.entity_id
_entity_poly.type
_entity_poly.pdbx_seq_one_letter_code
_entity_poly.pdbx_strand_id
1 'polypeptide(L)'
;MKLNMGKRELELDGKYLGRLREANDLMGNPEALRARMQEDGYLLIRRLHDPEKVKAVRRVLIDNLAANGQIDCSHPLDEAWIAPGARGAFMGGAKAVTHSPEFLDVVEAPELMQFFSDFLGGPSLTYNYKWLRAVGAGDFTGAHYDVVYMGRGTRNLYTVWTPLGDVPFNKGPLAILEGSQHFERVKATYGQMDVDRDHVTGWFSNDPLELIEQYGGRWLT
;
A
#
# COMPACT_ATOMS: atom_id res chain seq x y z
N MET A 1 -9.71 -19.40 6.63
CA MET A 1 -9.15 -18.55 7.73
C MET A 1 -9.95 -17.26 7.77
N LYS A 2 -10.43 -16.88 8.96
CA LYS A 2 -11.19 -15.64 9.14
C LYS A 2 -10.25 -14.49 9.43
N LEU A 3 -10.49 -13.34 8.81
CA LEU A 3 -9.69 -12.12 8.87
C LEU A 3 -10.60 -10.91 9.12
N ASN A 4 -10.12 -9.96 9.91
CA ASN A 4 -10.80 -8.71 10.10
C ASN A 4 -10.43 -7.72 8.99
N MET A 5 -11.43 -7.14 8.35
CA MET A 5 -11.29 -6.05 7.40
C MET A 5 -12.16 -4.88 7.87
N GLY A 6 -11.55 -3.87 8.48
CA GLY A 6 -12.29 -2.87 9.24
C GLY A 6 -13.11 -3.53 10.35
N LYS A 7 -14.42 -3.31 10.35
CA LYS A 7 -15.36 -3.88 11.33
C LYS A 7 -15.98 -5.23 10.90
N ARG A 8 -15.60 -5.74 9.75
CA ARG A 8 -16.14 -6.99 9.20
C ARG A 8 -15.16 -8.14 9.34
N GLU A 9 -15.68 -9.32 9.70
CA GLU A 9 -14.92 -10.57 9.62
C GLU A 9 -15.26 -11.24 8.29
N LEU A 10 -14.23 -11.50 7.47
CA LEU A 10 -14.34 -12.12 6.16
C LEU A 10 -13.52 -13.41 6.12
N GLU A 11 -14.01 -14.40 5.40
CA GLU A 11 -13.30 -15.67 5.21
C GLU A 11 -12.39 -15.56 3.97
N LEU A 12 -11.08 -15.78 4.19
CA LEU A 12 -10.11 -15.87 3.10
C LEU A 12 -10.44 -17.07 2.21
N ASP A 13 -10.38 -16.88 0.90
CA ASP A 13 -10.81 -17.79 -0.16
C ASP A 13 -12.33 -18.07 -0.14
N GLY A 14 -13.09 -17.23 0.58
CA GLY A 14 -14.55 -17.26 0.61
C GLY A 14 -15.19 -16.34 -0.46
N LYS A 15 -16.49 -16.10 -0.29
CA LYS A 15 -17.28 -15.31 -1.24
C LYS A 15 -16.76 -13.87 -1.41
N TYR A 16 -16.29 -13.25 -0.32
CA TYR A 16 -16.02 -11.81 -0.26
C TYR A 16 -14.53 -11.45 -0.19
N LEU A 17 -13.64 -12.44 0.05
CA LEU A 17 -12.21 -12.22 0.17
C LEU A 17 -11.45 -13.32 -0.53
N GLY A 18 -10.68 -12.98 -1.53
CA GLY A 18 -9.78 -13.87 -2.29
C GLY A 18 -8.33 -13.42 -2.16
N ARG A 19 -7.50 -13.98 -3.02
CA ARG A 19 -6.06 -13.69 -3.07
C ARG A 19 -5.71 -12.87 -4.29
N LEU A 20 -4.72 -12.00 -4.13
CA LEU A 20 -4.10 -11.31 -5.26
C LEU A 20 -3.39 -12.33 -6.17
N ARG A 21 -3.47 -12.08 -7.47
CA ARG A 21 -2.78 -12.86 -8.50
C ARG A 21 -1.37 -12.32 -8.71
N GLU A 22 -0.39 -13.19 -8.64
CA GLU A 22 1.01 -12.81 -8.88
C GLU A 22 1.27 -12.50 -10.36
N ALA A 23 2.22 -11.59 -10.60
CA ALA A 23 2.65 -11.17 -11.93
C ALA A 23 4.16 -11.38 -12.17
N ASN A 24 4.81 -12.20 -11.34
CA ASN A 24 6.25 -12.49 -11.46
C ASN A 24 6.61 -13.16 -12.78
N ASP A 25 5.73 -13.98 -13.31
CA ASP A 25 5.87 -14.65 -14.62
C ASP A 25 5.93 -13.68 -15.82
N LEU A 26 5.46 -12.44 -15.61
CA LEU A 26 5.44 -11.38 -16.63
C LEU A 26 6.65 -10.44 -16.54
N MET A 27 7.53 -10.62 -15.55
CA MET A 27 8.72 -9.78 -15.39
C MET A 27 9.60 -9.82 -16.65
N GLY A 28 10.08 -8.64 -17.07
CA GLY A 28 10.82 -8.48 -18.31
C GLY A 28 9.96 -8.33 -19.57
N ASN A 29 8.62 -8.40 -19.46
CA ASN A 29 7.70 -8.14 -20.56
C ASN A 29 6.76 -6.96 -20.22
N PRO A 30 7.15 -5.70 -20.52
CA PRO A 30 6.36 -4.53 -20.16
C PRO A 30 4.96 -4.50 -20.77
N GLU A 31 4.77 -5.06 -21.97
CA GLU A 31 3.47 -5.13 -22.62
C GLU A 31 2.50 -6.06 -21.86
N ALA A 32 2.99 -7.23 -21.46
CA ALA A 32 2.22 -8.18 -20.67
C ALA A 32 1.89 -7.62 -19.28
N LEU A 33 2.83 -6.91 -18.65
CA LEU A 33 2.59 -6.21 -17.38
C LEU A 33 1.51 -5.12 -17.51
N ARG A 34 1.55 -4.32 -18.58
CA ARG A 34 0.51 -3.31 -18.85
C ARG A 34 -0.86 -3.96 -19.11
N ALA A 35 -0.90 -5.05 -19.88
CA ALA A 35 -2.14 -5.80 -20.09
C ALA A 35 -2.72 -6.34 -18.78
N ARG A 36 -1.88 -6.92 -17.91
CA ARG A 36 -2.26 -7.39 -16.58
C ARG A 36 -2.76 -6.25 -15.69
N MET A 37 -2.10 -5.10 -15.69
CA MET A 37 -2.54 -3.91 -14.94
C MET A 37 -3.91 -3.42 -15.42
N GLN A 38 -4.19 -3.48 -16.71
CA GLN A 38 -5.52 -3.13 -17.26
C GLN A 38 -6.58 -4.15 -16.85
N GLU A 39 -6.25 -5.44 -16.89
CA GLU A 39 -7.14 -6.54 -16.52
C GLU A 39 -7.46 -6.52 -15.03
N ASP A 40 -6.44 -6.54 -14.17
CA ASP A 40 -6.58 -6.75 -12.73
C ASP A 40 -6.63 -5.43 -11.92
N GLY A 41 -6.12 -4.32 -12.46
CA GLY A 41 -5.99 -3.03 -11.77
C GLY A 41 -4.80 -2.95 -10.81
N TYR A 42 -4.01 -4.00 -10.74
CA TYR A 42 -2.81 -4.07 -9.90
C TYR A 42 -1.77 -5.05 -10.47
N LEU A 43 -0.56 -4.99 -9.94
CA LEU A 43 0.48 -6.00 -10.13
C LEU A 43 0.99 -6.44 -8.75
N LEU A 44 0.90 -7.72 -8.43
CA LEU A 44 1.60 -8.29 -7.28
C LEU A 44 2.92 -8.89 -7.76
N ILE A 45 4.02 -8.25 -7.40
CA ILE A 45 5.37 -8.71 -7.75
C ILE A 45 6.12 -9.03 -6.46
N ARG A 46 6.46 -10.30 -6.31
CA ARG A 46 7.21 -10.75 -5.13
C ARG A 46 8.71 -10.66 -5.36
N ARG A 47 9.44 -10.34 -4.29
CA ARG A 47 10.91 -10.28 -4.28
C ARG A 47 11.49 -9.28 -5.27
N LEU A 48 10.78 -8.17 -5.49
CA LEU A 48 11.30 -7.08 -6.31
C LEU A 48 12.45 -6.35 -5.61
N HIS A 49 12.35 -6.19 -4.30
CA HIS A 49 13.38 -5.54 -3.49
C HIS A 49 14.37 -6.54 -2.90
N ASP A 50 15.61 -6.11 -2.70
CA ASP A 50 16.62 -6.84 -1.94
C ASP A 50 16.17 -6.98 -0.47
N PRO A 51 16.03 -8.20 0.06
CA PRO A 51 15.58 -8.42 1.44
C PRO A 51 16.49 -7.77 2.50
N GLU A 52 17.80 -7.67 2.26
CA GLU A 52 18.73 -7.06 3.22
C GLU A 52 18.54 -5.53 3.29
N LYS A 53 18.27 -4.89 2.14
CA LYS A 53 17.90 -3.47 2.11
C LYS A 53 16.56 -3.23 2.83
N VAL A 54 15.57 -4.09 2.63
CA VAL A 54 14.28 -4.02 3.35
C VAL A 54 14.46 -4.17 4.86
N LYS A 55 15.31 -5.09 5.31
CA LYS A 55 15.64 -5.26 6.73
C LYS A 55 16.33 -4.03 7.32
N ALA A 56 17.26 -3.41 6.56
CA ALA A 56 17.94 -2.20 7.00
C ALA A 56 16.96 -1.05 7.23
N VAL A 57 16.06 -0.80 6.28
CA VAL A 57 15.01 0.23 6.42
C VAL A 57 14.04 -0.09 7.56
N ARG A 58 13.66 -1.36 7.72
CA ARG A 58 12.82 -1.79 8.84
C ARG A 58 13.47 -1.45 10.17
N ARG A 59 14.80 -1.63 10.30
CA ARG A 59 15.54 -1.30 11.52
C ARG A 59 15.49 0.19 11.81
N VAL A 60 15.76 1.04 10.82
CA VAL A 60 15.66 2.51 10.96
C VAL A 60 14.27 2.93 11.43
N LEU A 61 13.21 2.32 10.85
CA LEU A 61 11.83 2.58 11.26
C LEU A 61 11.58 2.18 12.72
N ILE A 62 11.97 0.97 13.12
CA ILE A 62 11.76 0.45 14.48
C ILE A 62 12.53 1.30 15.51
N ASP A 63 13.79 1.65 15.23
CA ASP A 63 14.59 2.49 16.11
C ASP A 63 13.95 3.88 16.29
N ASN A 64 13.39 4.46 15.21
CA ASN A 64 12.65 5.72 15.30
C ASN A 64 11.36 5.59 16.11
N LEU A 65 10.58 4.53 15.91
CA LEU A 65 9.36 4.26 16.68
C LEU A 65 9.67 4.04 18.17
N ALA A 66 10.73 3.32 18.48
CA ALA A 66 11.19 3.09 19.85
C ALA A 66 11.62 4.39 20.52
N ALA A 67 12.41 5.23 19.83
CA ALA A 67 12.83 6.54 20.33
C ALA A 67 11.64 7.48 20.63
N ASN A 68 10.49 7.28 19.95
CA ASN A 68 9.25 8.03 20.16
C ASN A 68 8.27 7.32 21.11
N GLY A 69 8.69 6.26 21.81
CA GLY A 69 7.88 5.56 22.80
C GLY A 69 6.71 4.77 22.19
N GLN A 70 6.76 4.44 20.91
CA GLN A 70 5.71 3.70 20.21
C GLN A 70 5.92 2.18 20.21
N ILE A 71 7.13 1.74 20.58
CA ILE A 71 7.50 0.33 20.71
C ILE A 71 7.64 -0.06 22.19
N ASP A 72 7.12 -1.22 22.54
CA ASP A 72 7.36 -1.83 23.84
C ASP A 72 8.74 -2.49 23.89
N CYS A 73 9.70 -1.75 24.44
CA CYS A 73 11.10 -2.19 24.56
C CYS A 73 11.31 -3.33 25.59
N SER A 74 10.28 -3.82 26.26
CA SER A 74 10.38 -5.04 27.10
C SER A 74 10.43 -6.33 26.27
N HIS A 75 10.13 -6.24 24.97
CA HIS A 75 10.25 -7.30 23.97
C HIS A 75 11.43 -7.05 23.01
N PRO A 76 11.91 -8.07 22.28
CA PRO A 76 12.91 -7.88 21.24
C PRO A 76 12.46 -6.81 20.23
N LEU A 77 13.32 -5.83 19.93
CA LEU A 77 12.95 -4.68 19.08
C LEU A 77 12.52 -5.09 17.66
N ASP A 78 13.11 -6.14 17.12
CA ASP A 78 12.79 -6.65 15.76
C ASP A 78 11.38 -7.23 15.65
N GLU A 79 10.78 -7.64 16.77
CA GLU A 79 9.36 -8.05 16.81
C GLU A 79 8.41 -6.86 16.72
N ALA A 80 8.88 -5.65 17.04
CA ALA A 80 8.15 -4.38 16.93
C ALA A 80 6.79 -4.39 17.67
N TRP A 81 6.79 -4.86 18.93
CA TRP A 81 5.57 -4.82 19.74
C TRP A 81 5.18 -3.37 20.02
N ILE A 82 3.92 -3.04 19.74
CA ILE A 82 3.38 -1.71 20.01
C ILE A 82 3.30 -1.45 21.51
N ALA A 83 3.76 -0.29 21.97
CA ALA A 83 3.69 0.09 23.38
C ALA A 83 2.21 0.24 23.83
N PRO A 84 1.90 -0.10 25.10
CA PRO A 84 0.55 0.10 25.64
C PRO A 84 0.05 1.54 25.45
N GLY A 85 -1.10 1.68 24.82
CA GLY A 85 -1.71 2.99 24.53
C GLY A 85 -1.15 3.72 23.32
N ALA A 86 -0.09 3.24 22.69
CA ALA A 86 0.39 3.77 21.41
C ALA A 86 -0.57 3.40 20.28
N ARG A 87 -0.64 4.26 19.27
CA ARG A 87 -1.44 4.03 18.05
C ARG A 87 -0.53 3.98 16.84
N GLY A 88 -1.03 3.39 15.76
CA GLY A 88 -0.37 3.44 14.48
C GLY A 88 -0.05 4.88 14.06
N ALA A 89 1.07 5.06 13.36
CA ALA A 89 1.58 6.35 12.96
C ALA A 89 1.59 6.51 11.43
N PHE A 90 1.11 7.64 10.96
CA PHE A 90 1.40 8.11 9.62
C PHE A 90 2.69 8.95 9.67
N MET A 91 3.73 8.51 8.99
CA MET A 91 5.09 9.05 9.12
C MET A 91 5.59 9.78 7.87
N GLY A 92 4.68 10.18 6.96
CA GLY A 92 5.06 10.85 5.72
C GLY A 92 5.86 12.15 5.91
N GLY A 93 5.68 12.83 7.04
CA GLY A 93 6.47 14.00 7.43
C GLY A 93 7.77 13.69 8.20
N ALA A 94 8.01 12.43 8.57
CA ALA A 94 9.18 12.01 9.35
C ALA A 94 10.42 11.88 8.44
N LYS A 95 10.98 13.00 8.00
CA LYS A 95 12.12 13.05 7.07
C LYS A 95 13.33 12.28 7.57
N ALA A 96 13.53 12.18 8.88
CA ALA A 96 14.62 11.39 9.47
C ALA A 96 14.54 9.90 9.07
N VAL A 97 13.35 9.38 8.78
CA VAL A 97 13.15 8.02 8.29
C VAL A 97 12.97 8.01 6.78
N THR A 98 12.02 8.78 6.25
CA THR A 98 11.62 8.72 4.83
C THR A 98 12.67 9.27 3.86
N HIS A 99 13.72 9.95 4.37
CA HIS A 99 14.87 10.45 3.59
C HIS A 99 16.18 9.85 4.10
N SER A 100 16.15 8.80 4.94
CA SER A 100 17.37 8.07 5.27
C SER A 100 17.91 7.34 4.03
N PRO A 101 19.24 7.15 3.93
CA PRO A 101 19.84 6.39 2.84
C PRO A 101 19.20 5.01 2.68
N GLU A 102 18.99 4.29 3.78
CA GLU A 102 18.41 2.95 3.78
C GLU A 102 16.99 2.95 3.21
N PHE A 103 16.19 3.98 3.52
CA PHE A 103 14.83 4.08 3.01
C PHE A 103 14.83 4.36 1.50
N LEU A 104 15.66 5.30 1.05
CA LEU A 104 15.78 5.65 -0.36
C LEU A 104 16.37 4.50 -1.18
N ASP A 105 17.29 3.72 -0.62
CA ASP A 105 17.86 2.52 -1.25
C ASP A 105 16.81 1.43 -1.59
N VAL A 106 15.62 1.50 -0.97
CA VAL A 106 14.49 0.63 -1.29
C VAL A 106 13.50 1.32 -2.22
N VAL A 107 13.03 2.51 -1.87
CA VAL A 107 11.92 3.15 -2.61
C VAL A 107 12.35 3.91 -3.87
N GLU A 108 13.64 4.14 -4.03
CA GLU A 108 14.27 4.70 -5.24
C GLU A 108 15.34 3.75 -5.80
N ALA A 109 15.26 2.47 -5.44
CA ALA A 109 16.18 1.46 -5.94
C ALA A 109 16.27 1.50 -7.47
N PRO A 110 17.47 1.39 -8.07
CA PRO A 110 17.62 1.40 -9.52
C PRO A 110 16.75 0.36 -10.22
N GLU A 111 16.57 -0.81 -9.60
CA GLU A 111 15.74 -1.90 -10.13
C GLU A 111 14.26 -1.51 -10.17
N LEU A 112 13.77 -0.81 -9.14
CA LEU A 112 12.40 -0.31 -9.09
C LEU A 112 12.19 0.80 -10.11
N MET A 113 13.12 1.75 -10.18
CA MET A 113 13.05 2.85 -11.15
C MET A 113 13.14 2.35 -12.59
N GLN A 114 13.97 1.35 -12.86
CA GLN A 114 14.04 0.70 -14.17
C GLN A 114 12.76 -0.04 -14.52
N PHE A 115 12.19 -0.80 -13.56
CA PHE A 115 10.89 -1.46 -13.75
C PHE A 115 9.83 -0.46 -14.19
N PHE A 116 9.73 0.70 -13.53
CA PHE A 116 8.76 1.73 -13.91
C PHE A 116 9.11 2.42 -15.23
N SER A 117 10.38 2.61 -15.55
CA SER A 117 10.77 3.17 -16.83
C SER A 117 10.34 2.28 -18.00
N ASP A 118 10.50 0.97 -17.85
CA ASP A 118 10.06 -0.02 -18.84
C ASP A 118 8.52 -0.10 -18.90
N PHE A 119 7.88 -0.14 -17.73
CA PHE A 119 6.42 -0.20 -17.62
C PHE A 119 5.73 1.05 -18.20
N LEU A 120 6.28 2.24 -17.95
CA LEU A 120 5.73 3.52 -18.42
C LEU A 120 6.14 3.83 -19.87
N GLY A 121 7.17 3.17 -20.41
CA GLY A 121 7.70 3.41 -21.74
C GLY A 121 8.56 4.67 -21.85
N GLY A 122 9.19 5.09 -20.74
CA GLY A 122 10.05 6.27 -20.67
C GLY A 122 10.61 6.49 -19.27
N PRO A 123 11.47 7.49 -19.06
CA PRO A 123 12.08 7.73 -17.75
C PRO A 123 11.04 7.89 -16.65
N SER A 124 11.17 7.10 -15.61
CA SER A 124 10.29 7.20 -14.43
C SER A 124 10.78 8.28 -13.48
N LEU A 125 9.83 8.92 -12.80
CA LEU A 125 10.08 9.88 -11.71
C LEU A 125 9.32 9.44 -10.47
N THR A 126 9.82 9.80 -9.32
CA THR A 126 9.11 9.61 -8.05
C THR A 126 9.02 10.91 -7.27
N TYR A 127 8.02 11.05 -6.42
CA TYR A 127 7.87 12.22 -5.56
C TYR A 127 8.97 12.27 -4.50
N ASN A 128 9.42 13.48 -4.18
CA ASN A 128 10.29 13.68 -3.03
C ASN A 128 9.56 13.35 -1.69
N TYR A 129 8.26 13.59 -1.64
CA TYR A 129 7.43 13.19 -0.51
C TYR A 129 7.16 11.68 -0.55
N LYS A 130 7.52 10.97 0.51
CA LYS A 130 7.32 9.53 0.65
C LYS A 130 6.33 9.23 1.76
N TRP A 131 5.37 8.37 1.49
CA TRP A 131 4.42 7.91 2.48
C TRP A 131 4.95 6.67 3.20
N LEU A 132 5.00 6.77 4.51
CA LEU A 132 5.35 5.66 5.39
C LEU A 132 4.26 5.53 6.45
N ARG A 133 3.87 4.30 6.74
CA ARG A 133 2.87 3.98 7.76
C ARG A 133 3.36 2.86 8.66
N ALA A 134 3.15 3.03 9.97
CA ALA A 134 3.19 1.98 10.98
C ALA A 134 1.75 1.80 11.48
N VAL A 135 1.14 0.66 11.20
CA VAL A 135 -0.27 0.41 11.53
C VAL A 135 -0.33 -0.48 12.78
N GLY A 136 -1.05 -0.02 13.80
CA GLY A 136 -1.27 -0.76 15.04
C GLY A 136 -2.39 -1.80 14.93
N ALA A 137 -2.46 -2.70 15.91
CA ALA A 137 -3.53 -3.68 15.99
C ALA A 137 -4.90 -2.99 16.12
N GLY A 138 -5.84 -3.39 15.25
CA GLY A 138 -7.19 -2.83 15.20
C GLY A 138 -7.34 -1.56 14.37
N ASP A 139 -6.24 -0.94 13.92
CA ASP A 139 -6.29 0.18 12.99
C ASP A 139 -6.46 -0.35 11.55
N PHE A 140 -7.13 0.44 10.73
CA PHE A 140 -7.27 0.14 9.30
C PHE A 140 -7.30 1.43 8.47
N THR A 141 -7.09 1.30 7.18
CA THR A 141 -7.28 2.39 6.22
C THR A 141 -8.54 2.13 5.41
N GLY A 142 -9.45 3.10 5.37
CA GLY A 142 -10.69 3.02 4.58
C GLY A 142 -10.40 2.90 3.09
N ALA A 143 -11.36 2.38 2.35
CA ALA A 143 -11.25 2.23 0.89
C ALA A 143 -11.10 3.60 0.22
N HIS A 144 -10.13 3.74 -0.67
CA HIS A 144 -9.85 4.98 -1.38
C HIS A 144 -9.13 4.70 -2.71
N TYR A 145 -9.13 5.69 -3.59
CA TYR A 145 -8.20 5.77 -4.70
C TYR A 145 -7.08 6.74 -4.35
N ASP A 146 -5.84 6.35 -4.56
CA ASP A 146 -4.68 7.21 -4.27
C ASP A 146 -4.67 8.52 -5.09
N VAL A 147 -5.32 8.52 -6.26
CA VAL A 147 -5.42 9.70 -7.11
C VAL A 147 -6.04 10.91 -6.39
N VAL A 148 -6.90 10.72 -5.39
CA VAL A 148 -7.50 11.83 -4.64
C VAL A 148 -6.50 12.56 -3.75
N TYR A 149 -5.37 11.92 -3.44
CA TYR A 149 -4.27 12.52 -2.66
C TYR A 149 -3.16 13.09 -3.56
N MET A 150 -2.95 12.52 -4.75
CA MET A 150 -1.78 12.82 -5.58
C MET A 150 -2.10 12.98 -7.07
N GLY A 151 -3.35 13.20 -7.44
CA GLY A 151 -3.82 13.28 -8.84
C GLY A 151 -3.42 14.55 -9.60
N ARG A 152 -2.45 15.33 -9.11
CA ARG A 152 -1.98 16.57 -9.75
C ARG A 152 -0.87 16.25 -10.73
N GLY A 153 -1.06 16.59 -11.99
CA GLY A 153 -0.09 16.37 -13.07
C GLY A 153 -0.54 15.32 -14.08
N THR A 154 0.34 14.37 -14.40
CA THR A 154 0.02 13.30 -15.36
C THR A 154 -0.92 12.25 -14.76
N ARG A 155 -1.75 11.65 -15.63
CA ARG A 155 -2.53 10.46 -15.27
C ARG A 155 -1.72 9.16 -15.33
N ASN A 156 -0.52 9.20 -15.86
CA ASN A 156 0.41 8.07 -15.91
C ASN A 156 1.14 7.95 -14.55
N LEU A 157 0.37 7.73 -13.51
CA LEU A 157 0.76 7.72 -12.10
C LEU A 157 0.37 6.39 -11.48
N TYR A 158 1.31 5.77 -10.78
CA TYR A 158 1.13 4.49 -10.09
C TYR A 158 1.68 4.57 -8.68
N THR A 159 1.02 3.91 -7.75
CA THR A 159 1.47 3.77 -6.35
C THR A 159 2.10 2.42 -6.15
N VAL A 160 3.22 2.38 -5.43
CA VAL A 160 3.86 1.14 -4.99
C VAL A 160 3.64 0.97 -3.50
N TRP A 161 2.98 -0.12 -3.12
CA TRP A 161 2.91 -0.54 -1.73
C TRP A 161 4.06 -1.51 -1.44
N THR A 162 5.03 -1.06 -0.64
CA THR A 162 6.23 -1.82 -0.28
C THR A 162 6.18 -2.18 1.20
N PRO A 163 5.97 -3.46 1.55
CA PRO A 163 6.02 -3.90 2.94
C PRO A 163 7.48 -3.92 3.44
N LEU A 164 7.72 -3.43 4.64
CA LEU A 164 9.03 -3.44 5.30
C LEU A 164 9.21 -4.70 6.18
N GLY A 165 8.84 -5.83 5.66
CA GLY A 165 8.91 -7.15 6.27
C GLY A 165 7.79 -8.06 5.78
N ASP A 166 7.76 -9.30 6.26
CA ASP A 166 6.70 -10.24 5.92
C ASP A 166 5.37 -9.79 6.52
N VAL A 167 4.34 -9.76 5.71
CA VAL A 167 2.98 -9.39 6.12
C VAL A 167 2.05 -10.60 5.90
N PRO A 168 1.92 -11.47 6.88
CA PRO A 168 0.95 -12.56 6.83
C PRO A 168 -0.48 -11.98 6.87
N PHE A 169 -1.45 -12.71 6.35
CA PHE A 169 -2.83 -12.24 6.20
C PHE A 169 -3.46 -11.68 7.49
N ASN A 170 -3.06 -12.18 8.65
CA ASN A 170 -3.57 -11.71 9.96
C ASN A 170 -2.89 -10.41 10.45
N LYS A 171 -1.93 -9.86 9.70
CA LYS A 171 -1.28 -8.57 10.02
C LYS A 171 -1.76 -7.41 9.12
N GLY A 172 -2.90 -7.57 8.45
CA GLY A 172 -3.54 -6.50 7.68
C GLY A 172 -2.78 -6.10 6.42
N PRO A 173 -2.56 -7.03 5.47
CA PRO A 173 -1.98 -6.70 4.18
C PRO A 173 -2.87 -5.75 3.38
N LEU A 174 -2.34 -5.23 2.27
CA LEU A 174 -3.10 -4.45 1.32
C LEU A 174 -4.26 -5.29 0.77
N ALA A 175 -5.44 -4.67 0.62
CA ALA A 175 -6.56 -5.28 -0.05
C ALA A 175 -7.06 -4.39 -1.19
N ILE A 176 -7.43 -5.01 -2.31
CA ILE A 176 -7.92 -4.34 -3.52
C ILE A 176 -9.30 -4.92 -3.86
N LEU A 177 -10.26 -4.05 -4.13
CA LEU A 177 -11.57 -4.49 -4.61
C LEU A 177 -11.47 -4.84 -6.10
N GLU A 178 -11.72 -6.10 -6.42
CA GLU A 178 -11.63 -6.65 -7.78
C GLU A 178 -12.52 -5.84 -8.75
N GLY A 179 -11.95 -5.44 -9.88
CA GLY A 179 -12.65 -4.66 -10.91
C GLY A 179 -12.82 -3.18 -10.59
N SER A 180 -12.34 -2.68 -9.43
CA SER A 180 -12.54 -1.28 -9.03
C SER A 180 -11.89 -0.27 -9.99
N GLN A 181 -10.89 -0.67 -10.77
CA GLN A 181 -10.31 0.15 -11.84
C GLN A 181 -11.30 0.44 -12.98
N HIS A 182 -12.44 -0.24 -13.04
CA HIS A 182 -13.49 -0.03 -14.05
C HIS A 182 -14.73 0.67 -13.49
N PHE A 183 -14.73 1.14 -12.25
CA PHE A 183 -15.88 1.83 -11.65
C PHE A 183 -15.99 3.27 -12.15
N GLU A 184 -16.44 3.44 -13.40
CA GLU A 184 -16.47 4.74 -14.09
C GLU A 184 -17.27 5.81 -13.32
N ARG A 185 -18.37 5.43 -12.65
CA ARG A 185 -19.15 6.36 -11.82
C ARG A 185 -18.33 6.85 -10.62
N VAL A 186 -17.57 5.98 -9.97
CA VAL A 186 -16.71 6.36 -8.82
C VAL A 186 -15.57 7.25 -9.30
N LYS A 187 -14.96 6.93 -10.44
CA LYS A 187 -13.92 7.78 -11.05
C LYS A 187 -14.44 9.16 -11.42
N ALA A 188 -15.66 9.25 -11.97
CA ALA A 188 -16.27 10.52 -12.40
C ALA A 188 -16.75 11.40 -11.24
N THR A 189 -16.90 10.85 -10.05
CA THR A 189 -17.34 11.58 -8.84
C THR A 189 -16.23 11.66 -7.81
N TYR A 190 -16.12 10.68 -6.93
CA TYR A 190 -15.10 10.61 -5.89
C TYR A 190 -13.68 10.70 -6.44
N GLY A 191 -13.36 10.03 -7.54
CA GLY A 191 -12.03 10.06 -8.17
C GLY A 191 -11.61 11.43 -8.74
N GLN A 192 -12.52 12.43 -8.75
CA GLN A 192 -12.21 13.82 -9.13
C GLN A 192 -11.89 14.71 -7.92
N MET A 193 -12.02 14.16 -6.71
CA MET A 193 -11.70 14.88 -5.48
C MET A 193 -10.18 15.10 -5.37
N ASP A 194 -9.82 16.16 -4.66
CA ASP A 194 -8.46 16.46 -4.23
C ASP A 194 -8.53 16.82 -2.75
N VAL A 195 -7.94 15.99 -1.91
CA VAL A 195 -8.09 16.12 -0.44
C VAL A 195 -7.62 17.47 0.10
N ASP A 196 -6.59 18.06 -0.51
CA ASP A 196 -6.08 19.36 -0.08
C ASP A 196 -6.96 20.51 -0.58
N ARG A 197 -7.41 20.43 -1.85
CA ARG A 197 -8.29 21.44 -2.43
C ARG A 197 -9.67 21.44 -1.79
N ASP A 198 -10.21 20.25 -1.57
CA ASP A 198 -11.61 20.05 -1.16
C ASP A 198 -11.76 19.88 0.36
N HIS A 199 -10.64 19.85 1.11
CA HIS A 199 -10.59 19.74 2.58
C HIS A 199 -11.37 18.54 3.12
N VAL A 200 -11.22 17.37 2.51
CA VAL A 200 -11.90 16.12 2.86
C VAL A 200 -10.93 15.05 3.33
N THR A 201 -11.45 13.99 3.97
CA THR A 201 -10.61 12.90 4.50
C THR A 201 -10.04 11.99 3.41
N GLY A 202 -10.62 11.97 2.23
CA GLY A 202 -10.18 11.16 1.11
C GLY A 202 -10.65 9.69 1.14
N TRP A 203 -11.26 9.19 2.22
CA TRP A 203 -11.80 7.83 2.21
C TRP A 203 -13.20 7.79 1.61
N PHE A 204 -13.43 6.81 0.72
CA PHE A 204 -14.70 6.61 0.06
C PHE A 204 -15.68 5.83 0.94
N SER A 205 -15.23 4.73 1.56
CA SER A 205 -16.01 3.94 2.53
C SER A 205 -15.12 3.25 3.56
N ASN A 206 -15.71 3.01 4.73
CA ASN A 206 -15.10 2.23 5.82
C ASN A 206 -15.72 0.85 5.99
N ASP A 207 -16.74 0.52 5.19
CA ASP A 207 -17.39 -0.79 5.23
C ASP A 207 -17.09 -1.57 3.93
N PRO A 208 -16.29 -2.63 4.00
CA PRO A 208 -15.91 -3.41 2.82
C PRO A 208 -17.10 -4.13 2.16
N LEU A 209 -18.16 -4.46 2.91
CA LEU A 209 -19.32 -5.13 2.34
C LEU A 209 -20.23 -4.16 1.59
N GLU A 210 -20.37 -2.91 2.05
CA GLU A 210 -21.11 -1.87 1.35
C GLU A 210 -20.61 -1.70 -0.10
N LEU A 211 -19.29 -1.72 -0.30
CA LEU A 211 -18.71 -1.60 -1.62
C LEU A 211 -19.02 -2.81 -2.52
N ILE A 212 -18.97 -4.01 -1.97
CA ILE A 212 -19.33 -5.23 -2.71
C ILE A 212 -20.81 -5.23 -3.08
N GLU A 213 -21.69 -4.81 -2.17
CA GLU A 213 -23.12 -4.73 -2.41
C GLU A 213 -23.45 -3.69 -3.49
N GLN A 214 -22.74 -2.59 -3.51
CA GLN A 214 -22.97 -1.49 -4.44
C GLN A 214 -22.38 -1.73 -5.83
N TYR A 215 -21.20 -2.34 -5.92
CA TYR A 215 -20.41 -2.43 -7.16
C TYR A 215 -20.13 -3.86 -7.60
N GLY A 216 -20.37 -4.85 -6.75
CA GLY A 216 -19.99 -6.24 -7.01
C GLY A 216 -18.53 -6.52 -6.73
N GLY A 217 -18.04 -7.66 -7.24
CA GLY A 217 -16.66 -8.13 -7.02
C GLY A 217 -16.45 -8.73 -5.64
N ARG A 218 -15.19 -8.85 -5.27
CA ARG A 218 -14.71 -9.28 -3.95
C ARG A 218 -13.40 -8.58 -3.64
N TRP A 219 -13.03 -8.54 -2.39
CA TRP A 219 -11.69 -8.07 -2.01
C TRP A 219 -10.63 -9.12 -2.35
N LEU A 220 -9.47 -8.67 -2.75
CA LEU A 220 -8.28 -9.48 -3.01
C LEU A 220 -7.14 -8.98 -2.11
N THR A 221 -6.43 -9.90 -1.43
CA THR A 221 -5.32 -9.56 -0.52
C THR A 221 -4.16 -10.55 -0.66
#